data_97349feb649669f1e328344acbfd61de
#
_entry.id   97349feb649669f1e328344acbfd61de
#
_cell.length_a   1.000
_cell.length_b   1.000
_cell.length_c   1.000
_cell.angle_alpha   90.00
_cell.angle_beta   90.00
_cell.angle_gamma   90.00
#
_symmetry.space_group_name_H-M   'P 1'
#
loop_
_entity.id
_entity.type
_entity.pdbx_description
1 polymer ?
#
loop_
_entity_poly.entity_id
_entity_poly.type
_entity_poly.pdbx_seq_one_letter_code
_entity_poly.pdbx_strand_id
1 'polypeptide(L)'
;MADQARASHILLMYAGSARSTANRSKDEALEQIKTLKDEIAGGADFGALAKEHSDCPSGQEGGDLGWFSPGMMVPEFDDAVFGLSVGDNSDVIETAFGYHLIQRTG
;
A
#
# COMPACT_ATOMS: atom_id res chain seq x y z
N MET A 1 11.88 21.37 -11.71
CA MET A 1 12.02 19.93 -11.66
C MET A 1 10.92 19.32 -10.84
N ALA A 2 10.20 18.45 -11.43
CA ALA A 2 9.14 17.79 -10.71
C ALA A 2 9.73 16.67 -9.86
N ASP A 3 9.45 16.69 -8.58
CA ASP A 3 9.79 15.61 -7.70
C ASP A 3 8.64 14.61 -7.76
N GLN A 4 8.72 13.70 -8.71
CA GLN A 4 7.72 12.66 -8.88
C GLN A 4 8.24 11.34 -8.35
N ALA A 5 7.31 10.52 -7.88
CA ALA A 5 7.59 9.16 -7.47
C ALA A 5 6.64 8.21 -8.17
N ARG A 6 7.08 6.98 -8.35
CA ARG A 6 6.22 5.89 -8.77
C ARG A 6 6.22 4.86 -7.66
N ALA A 7 5.04 4.35 -7.33
CA ALA A 7 4.90 3.40 -6.24
C ALA A 7 3.82 2.38 -6.54
N SER A 8 3.96 1.23 -5.88
CA SER A 8 2.92 0.22 -5.80
C SER A 8 2.47 0.13 -4.35
N HIS A 9 1.21 -0.24 -4.14
CA HIS A 9 0.71 -0.43 -2.79
C HIS A 9 -0.22 -1.63 -2.68
N ILE A 10 -0.35 -2.12 -1.46
CA ILE A 10 -1.35 -3.11 -1.07
C ILE A 10 -2.23 -2.44 -0.02
N LEU A 11 -3.54 -2.39 -0.26
CA LEU A 11 -4.51 -1.82 0.66
C LEU A 11 -5.38 -2.93 1.22
N LEU A 12 -5.43 -3.06 2.54
CA LEU A 12 -6.39 -3.91 3.21
C LEU A 12 -7.38 -3.03 3.97
N MET A 13 -8.61 -3.03 3.51
CA MET A 13 -9.72 -2.34 4.15
C MET A 13 -10.27 -3.19 5.28
N TYR A 14 -11.01 -2.57 6.18
CA TYR A 14 -11.72 -3.25 7.26
C TYR A 14 -13.12 -2.66 7.41
N ALA A 15 -14.00 -3.38 8.10
CA ALA A 15 -15.36 -2.90 8.32
C ALA A 15 -15.33 -1.55 9.03
N GLY A 16 -15.96 -0.55 8.43
CA GLY A 16 -15.98 0.81 8.95
C GLY A 16 -14.92 1.74 8.39
N SER A 17 -13.93 1.26 7.63
CA SER A 17 -13.01 2.16 6.95
C SER A 17 -13.68 2.84 5.76
N ALA A 18 -13.08 3.94 5.26
CA ALA A 18 -13.70 4.75 4.22
C ALA A 18 -13.93 3.94 2.95
N ARG A 19 -15.16 3.97 2.43
CA ARG A 19 -15.59 3.26 1.21
C ARG A 19 -15.39 1.74 1.26
N SER A 20 -15.28 1.18 2.46
CA SER A 20 -15.04 -0.25 2.60
C SER A 20 -16.30 -1.07 2.46
N THR A 21 -16.20 -2.17 1.71
CA THR A 21 -17.17 -3.26 1.70
C THR A 21 -16.58 -4.52 2.34
N ALA A 22 -15.39 -4.40 2.91
CA ALA A 22 -14.70 -5.52 3.54
C ALA A 22 -15.41 -5.99 4.81
N ASN A 23 -15.42 -7.29 5.04
CA ASN A 23 -16.04 -7.90 6.20
C ASN A 23 -15.05 -8.16 7.33
N ARG A 24 -13.74 -8.02 7.07
CA ARG A 24 -12.73 -8.23 8.11
C ARG A 24 -12.75 -7.12 9.13
N SER A 25 -12.43 -7.45 10.37
CA SER A 25 -12.26 -6.43 11.41
C SER A 25 -10.96 -5.67 11.22
N LYS A 26 -10.82 -4.54 11.93
CA LYS A 26 -9.59 -3.76 11.94
C LYS A 26 -8.40 -4.60 12.40
N ASP A 27 -8.58 -5.39 13.46
CA ASP A 27 -7.53 -6.25 14.00
C ASP A 27 -7.14 -7.35 13.01
N GLU A 28 -8.10 -7.93 12.31
CA GLU A 28 -7.83 -8.92 11.26
C GLU A 28 -7.04 -8.31 10.11
N ALA A 29 -7.39 -7.10 9.69
CA ALA A 29 -6.67 -6.38 8.65
C ALA A 29 -5.23 -6.10 9.06
N LEU A 30 -5.01 -5.68 10.31
CA LEU A 30 -3.67 -5.41 10.82
C LEU A 30 -2.82 -6.67 10.85
N GLU A 31 -3.35 -7.78 11.33
CA GLU A 31 -2.66 -9.06 11.35
C GLU A 31 -2.29 -9.50 9.94
N GLN A 32 -3.22 -9.38 9.00
CA GLN A 32 -3.00 -9.80 7.63
C GLN A 32 -1.95 -8.93 6.94
N ILE A 33 -1.99 -7.61 7.12
CA ILE A 33 -1.02 -6.71 6.50
C ILE A 33 0.39 -6.93 7.07
N LYS A 34 0.51 -7.25 8.34
CA LYS A 34 1.80 -7.60 8.97
C LYS A 34 2.36 -8.89 8.37
N THR A 35 1.50 -9.88 8.15
CA THR A 35 1.89 -11.14 7.50
C THR A 35 2.41 -10.89 6.10
N LEU A 36 1.72 -10.05 5.32
CA LEU A 36 2.16 -9.68 3.97
C LEU A 36 3.50 -8.94 4.00
N LYS A 37 3.69 -8.06 4.97
CA LYS A 37 4.97 -7.36 5.16
C LYS A 37 6.11 -8.35 5.40
N ASP A 38 5.90 -9.34 6.25
CA ASP A 38 6.89 -10.37 6.55
C ASP A 38 7.20 -11.22 5.32
N GLU A 39 6.18 -11.57 4.52
CA GLU A 39 6.38 -12.31 3.28
C GLU A 39 7.22 -11.52 2.28
N ILE A 40 6.97 -10.22 2.13
CA ILE A 40 7.75 -9.34 1.27
C ILE A 40 9.20 -9.27 1.75
N ALA A 41 9.41 -9.12 3.04
CA ALA A 41 10.75 -9.11 3.64
C ALA A 41 11.49 -10.43 3.38
N GLY A 42 10.76 -11.53 3.27
CA GLY A 42 11.29 -12.84 2.96
C GLY A 42 11.51 -13.11 1.48
N GLY A 43 11.20 -12.15 0.60
CA GLY A 43 11.45 -12.27 -0.83
C GLY A 43 10.21 -12.49 -1.70
N ALA A 44 8.99 -12.47 -1.13
CA ALA A 44 7.78 -12.62 -1.93
C ALA A 44 7.61 -11.43 -2.89
N ASP A 45 7.00 -11.71 -4.06
CA ASP A 45 6.77 -10.68 -5.07
C ASP A 45 5.64 -9.74 -4.63
N PHE A 46 5.94 -8.46 -4.51
CA PHE A 46 4.98 -7.44 -4.08
C PHE A 46 3.77 -7.38 -5.00
N GLY A 47 4.01 -7.36 -6.31
CA GLY A 47 2.94 -7.28 -7.30
C GLY A 47 1.99 -8.47 -7.25
N ALA A 48 2.51 -9.67 -7.03
CA ALA A 48 1.69 -10.88 -6.92
C ALA A 48 0.80 -10.83 -5.68
N LEU A 49 1.36 -10.36 -4.55
CA LEU A 49 0.58 -10.20 -3.31
C LEU A 49 -0.49 -9.12 -3.46
N ALA A 50 -0.19 -8.04 -4.16
CA ALA A 50 -1.15 -6.98 -4.44
C ALA A 50 -2.33 -7.52 -5.27
N LYS A 51 -2.06 -8.32 -6.30
CA LYS A 51 -3.11 -8.93 -7.12
C LYS A 51 -4.01 -9.85 -6.31
N GLU A 52 -3.43 -10.58 -5.38
CA GLU A 52 -4.15 -11.57 -4.58
C GLU A 52 -4.94 -10.94 -3.44
N HIS A 53 -4.38 -9.94 -2.76
CA HIS A 53 -4.89 -9.47 -1.48
C HIS A 53 -5.39 -8.03 -1.47
N SER A 54 -4.91 -7.15 -2.35
CA SER A 54 -5.25 -5.73 -2.26
C SER A 54 -6.74 -5.47 -2.53
N ASP A 55 -7.35 -4.65 -1.70
CA ASP A 55 -8.73 -4.21 -1.89
C ASP A 55 -8.83 -3.01 -2.83
N CYS A 56 -7.71 -2.43 -3.22
CA CYS A 56 -7.68 -1.34 -4.20
C CYS A 56 -7.72 -1.89 -5.62
N PRO A 57 -8.47 -1.26 -6.55
CA PRO A 57 -8.49 -1.68 -7.96
C PRO A 57 -7.11 -1.76 -8.60
N SER A 58 -6.14 -0.95 -8.15
CA SER A 58 -4.76 -1.03 -8.62
C SER A 58 -4.10 -2.39 -8.36
N GLY A 59 -4.66 -3.19 -7.45
CA GLY A 59 -4.17 -4.54 -7.18
C GLY A 59 -4.10 -5.40 -8.42
N GLN A 60 -5.03 -5.23 -9.37
CA GLN A 60 -5.05 -5.98 -10.63
C GLN A 60 -3.81 -5.68 -11.50
N GLU A 61 -3.16 -4.56 -11.27
CA GLU A 61 -1.94 -4.16 -11.95
C GLU A 61 -0.71 -4.28 -11.04
N GLY A 62 -0.76 -5.19 -10.08
CA GLY A 62 0.32 -5.39 -9.12
C GLY A 62 0.43 -4.29 -8.08
N GLY A 63 -0.62 -3.49 -7.91
CA GLY A 63 -0.64 -2.36 -6.99
C GLY A 63 -0.05 -1.08 -7.56
N ASP A 64 0.38 -1.08 -8.82
CA ASP A 64 1.04 0.08 -9.45
C ASP A 64 0.09 1.28 -9.52
N LEU A 65 0.53 2.39 -8.98
CA LEU A 65 -0.22 3.65 -8.98
C LEU A 65 0.25 4.62 -10.07
N GLY A 66 1.32 4.27 -10.79
CA GLY A 66 1.93 5.16 -11.77
C GLY A 66 2.71 6.29 -11.10
N TRP A 67 3.07 7.29 -11.88
CA TRP A 67 3.82 8.45 -11.41
C TRP A 67 2.90 9.48 -10.77
N PHE A 68 3.34 10.08 -9.68
CA PHE A 68 2.58 11.13 -8.99
C PHE A 68 3.53 12.14 -8.34
N SER A 69 3.02 13.33 -8.11
CA SER A 69 3.76 14.43 -7.46
C SER A 69 3.39 14.51 -5.98
N PRO A 70 4.24 15.16 -5.15
CA PRO A 70 3.88 15.42 -3.76
C PRO A 70 2.54 16.15 -3.65
N GLY A 71 1.72 15.75 -2.70
CA GLY A 71 0.40 16.35 -2.46
C GLY A 71 -0.75 15.72 -3.23
N MET A 72 -0.49 14.78 -4.13
CA MET A 72 -1.55 14.10 -4.89
C MET A 72 -2.20 12.95 -4.11
N MET A 73 -1.49 12.40 -3.15
CA MET A 73 -1.99 11.30 -2.31
C MET A 73 -2.36 11.84 -0.93
N VAL A 74 -3.01 11.00 -0.10
CA VAL A 74 -3.26 11.38 1.29
C VAL A 74 -1.94 11.63 2.01
N PRO A 75 -1.89 12.55 3.01
CA PRO A 75 -0.61 12.95 3.63
C PRO A 75 0.22 11.79 4.16
N GLU A 76 -0.40 10.81 4.81
CA GLU A 76 0.31 9.66 5.38
C GLU A 76 1.00 8.85 4.29
N PHE A 77 0.34 8.66 3.15
CA PHE A 77 0.89 7.93 2.02
C PHE A 77 2.02 8.72 1.37
N ASP A 78 1.79 10.01 1.15
CA ASP A 78 2.75 10.92 0.53
C ASP A 78 4.06 10.96 1.32
N ASP A 79 3.97 11.18 2.63
CA ASP A 79 5.13 11.21 3.52
C ASP A 79 5.89 9.88 3.48
N ALA A 80 5.19 8.76 3.46
CA ALA A 80 5.82 7.45 3.41
C ALA A 80 6.60 7.25 2.12
N VAL A 81 5.98 7.53 0.97
CA VAL A 81 6.62 7.31 -0.35
C VAL A 81 7.84 8.20 -0.54
N PHE A 82 7.69 9.49 -0.27
CA PHE A 82 8.80 10.44 -0.50
C PHE A 82 9.91 10.32 0.54
N GLY A 83 9.68 9.57 1.61
CA GLY A 83 10.71 9.19 2.57
C GLY A 83 11.45 7.90 2.21
N LEU A 84 10.99 7.16 1.19
CA LEU A 84 11.62 5.93 0.74
C LEU A 84 12.60 6.21 -0.39
N SER A 85 13.65 5.38 -0.47
CA SER A 85 14.48 5.30 -1.67
C SER A 85 13.83 4.34 -2.68
N VAL A 86 14.16 4.51 -3.96
CA VAL A 86 13.66 3.61 -5.00
C VAL A 86 14.07 2.17 -4.67
N GLY A 87 13.10 1.28 -4.69
CA GLY A 87 13.28 -0.13 -4.35
C GLY A 87 12.96 -0.48 -2.91
N ASP A 88 12.76 0.51 -2.04
CA ASP A 88 12.45 0.27 -0.63
C ASP A 88 10.96 0.00 -0.42
N ASN A 89 10.68 -0.78 0.63
CA ASN A 89 9.32 -1.05 1.10
C ASN A 89 9.06 -0.26 2.39
N SER A 90 7.83 0.23 2.54
CA SER A 90 7.41 0.94 3.75
C SER A 90 7.09 -0.02 4.89
N ASP A 91 6.96 0.55 6.08
CA ASP A 91 6.27 -0.09 7.19
C ASP A 91 4.75 -0.04 6.94
N VAL A 92 3.96 -0.61 7.84
CA VAL A 92 2.50 -0.54 7.76
C VAL A 92 2.06 0.90 7.98
N ILE A 93 1.27 1.41 7.03
CA ILE A 93 0.74 2.78 7.06
C ILE A 93 -0.77 2.71 7.22
N GLU A 94 -1.32 3.39 8.21
CA GLU A 94 -2.77 3.48 8.39
C GLU A 94 -3.28 4.78 7.79
N THR A 95 -4.35 4.69 6.98
CA THR A 95 -5.11 5.84 6.48
C THR A 95 -6.61 5.61 6.76
N ALA A 96 -7.44 6.59 6.40
CA ALA A 96 -8.89 6.45 6.52
C ALA A 96 -9.44 5.26 5.71
N PHE A 97 -8.75 4.83 4.67
CA PHE A 97 -9.18 3.72 3.81
C PHE A 97 -8.79 2.35 4.34
N GLY A 98 -7.82 2.26 5.23
CA GLY A 98 -7.34 1.00 5.78
C GLY A 98 -5.83 0.98 6.00
N TYR A 99 -5.25 -0.21 5.96
CA TYR A 99 -3.81 -0.39 6.11
C TYR A 99 -3.14 -0.56 4.77
N HIS A 100 -1.99 0.09 4.59
CA HIS A 100 -1.23 0.05 3.36
C HIS A 100 0.17 -0.49 3.58
N LEU A 101 0.68 -1.21 2.58
CA LEU A 101 2.11 -1.42 2.37
C LEU A 101 2.47 -0.76 1.05
N ILE A 102 3.62 -0.11 1.01
CA ILE A 102 4.05 0.69 -0.15
C ILE A 102 5.43 0.23 -0.58
N GLN A 103 5.61 0.08 -1.90
CA GLN A 103 6.92 -0.13 -2.49
C GLN A 103 7.19 1.02 -3.45
N ARG A 104 8.29 1.73 -3.25
CA ARG A 104 8.69 2.79 -4.17
C ARG A 104 9.41 2.19 -5.36
N THR A 105 8.86 2.37 -6.57
CA THR A 105 9.39 1.81 -7.81
C THR A 105 10.07 2.82 -8.71
N GLY A 106 9.87 4.09 -8.43
CA GLY A 106 10.51 5.14 -9.21
C GLY A 106 10.60 6.48 -8.52
#